data_2f5665164af4575e3cc2609150121aa2
#
_entry.id   2f5665164af4575e3cc2609150121aa2
#
_cell.length_a   1.000
_cell.length_b   1.000
_cell.length_c   1.000
_cell.angle_alpha   90.00
_cell.angle_beta   90.00
_cell.angle_gamma   90.00
#
_symmetry.space_group_name_H-M   'P 1'
#
loop_
_entity.id
_entity.type
_entity.pdbx_description
1 polymer ?
#
loop_
_entity_poly.entity_id
_entity_poly.type
_entity_poly.pdbx_seq_one_letter_code
_entity_poly.pdbx_strand_id
1 'polypeptide(L)'
;MTATRSPAGPVVDQDWRRACRLAHTFGAAAAGAFVLLLVLASQFRTQPVPHPVLLAAGSVFAAVGGLAADLMVRPARVRLDGGWLAVSRLGHGRRVHIGQLAGLSPNPHVAGSVVLVDEAGNLAEIDVRCLVRNPLIWQRINRAVGDARRSGALELTGPEAAFWQGIVRQVAEADQRLLTALDFRPSA
;
A
#
# COMPACT_ATOMS: atom_id res chain seq x y z
N MET A 1 -9.71 -23.64 -29.62
CA MET A 1 -9.35 -23.34 -28.23
C MET A 1 -10.11 -22.10 -27.81
N THR A 2 -11.22 -22.25 -27.17
CA THR A 2 -12.11 -21.15 -26.70
C THR A 2 -11.57 -20.65 -25.35
N ALA A 3 -10.97 -19.46 -25.36
CA ALA A 3 -10.54 -18.77 -24.16
C ALA A 3 -11.79 -18.40 -23.35
N THR A 4 -12.07 -19.12 -22.29
CA THR A 4 -13.09 -18.78 -21.28
C THR A 4 -12.67 -17.47 -20.61
N ARG A 5 -13.26 -16.37 -21.05
CA ARG A 5 -13.18 -15.06 -20.39
C ARG A 5 -13.72 -15.20 -18.97
N SER A 6 -12.84 -15.16 -17.98
CA SER A 6 -13.26 -15.06 -16.58
C SER A 6 -13.93 -13.70 -16.36
N PRO A 7 -15.19 -13.64 -15.90
CA PRO A 7 -15.96 -12.39 -15.76
C PRO A 7 -15.64 -11.64 -14.46
N ALA A 8 -14.47 -11.88 -13.87
CA ALA A 8 -14.11 -11.18 -12.65
C ALA A 8 -13.62 -9.77 -13.01
N GLY A 9 -14.45 -8.77 -12.68
CA GLY A 9 -14.08 -7.36 -12.79
C GLY A 9 -12.77 -7.03 -12.03
N PRO A 10 -12.22 -5.82 -12.23
CA PRO A 10 -10.95 -5.44 -11.63
C PRO A 10 -11.02 -5.51 -10.10
N VAL A 11 -10.11 -6.25 -9.49
CA VAL A 11 -9.96 -6.28 -8.04
C VAL A 11 -9.14 -5.06 -7.63
N VAL A 12 -9.76 -4.16 -6.86
CA VAL A 12 -9.13 -2.93 -6.37
C VAL A 12 -8.99 -3.00 -4.86
N ASP A 13 -7.88 -2.53 -4.33
CA ASP A 13 -7.67 -2.42 -2.88
C ASP A 13 -8.76 -1.53 -2.25
N GLN A 14 -9.60 -2.13 -1.41
CA GLN A 14 -10.72 -1.44 -0.76
C GLN A 14 -10.26 -0.55 0.41
N ASP A 15 -9.13 -0.87 1.03
CA ASP A 15 -8.61 -0.12 2.18
C ASP A 15 -7.91 1.18 1.79
N TRP A 16 -7.60 1.37 0.51
CA TRP A 16 -7.00 2.59 0.01
C TRP A 16 -7.80 3.85 0.39
N ARG A 17 -9.14 3.80 0.29
CA ARG A 17 -10.00 4.93 0.66
C ARG A 17 -9.97 5.26 2.16
N ARG A 18 -9.82 4.25 3.02
CA ARG A 18 -9.70 4.43 4.47
C ARG A 18 -8.34 5.01 4.84
N ALA A 19 -7.27 4.48 4.24
CA ALA A 19 -5.92 4.97 4.44
C ALA A 19 -5.75 6.43 3.98
N CYS A 20 -6.34 6.82 2.84
CA CYS A 20 -6.36 8.21 2.39
C CYS A 20 -7.10 9.13 3.38
N ARG A 21 -8.25 8.71 3.93
CA ARG A 21 -8.97 9.51 4.93
C ARG A 21 -8.15 9.72 6.19
N LEU A 22 -7.49 8.68 6.69
CA LEU A 22 -6.60 8.78 7.85
C LEU A 22 -5.41 9.72 7.56
N ALA A 23 -4.80 9.64 6.38
CA ALA A 23 -3.72 10.54 5.99
C ALA A 23 -4.18 12.00 6.00
N HIS A 24 -5.36 12.30 5.46
CA HIS A 24 -5.93 13.66 5.48
C HIS A 24 -6.21 14.16 6.90
N THR A 25 -6.73 13.31 7.80
CA THR A 25 -6.99 13.71 9.19
C THR A 25 -5.70 13.99 9.95
N PHE A 26 -4.65 13.19 9.77
CA PHE A 26 -3.34 13.43 10.35
C PHE A 26 -2.68 14.70 9.80
N GLY A 27 -2.76 14.94 8.49
CA GLY A 27 -2.26 16.15 7.86
C GLY A 27 -2.95 17.41 8.40
N ALA A 28 -4.27 17.39 8.53
CA ALA A 28 -5.04 18.48 9.08
C ALA A 28 -4.72 18.75 10.57
N ALA A 29 -4.56 17.69 11.37
CA ALA A 29 -4.20 17.82 12.79
C ALA A 29 -2.78 18.39 12.96
N ALA A 30 -1.80 17.94 12.18
CA ALA A 30 -0.44 18.47 12.21
C ALA A 30 -0.40 19.95 11.80
N ALA A 31 -1.17 20.31 10.79
CA ALA A 31 -1.33 21.69 10.35
C ALA A 31 -1.93 22.60 11.46
N GLY A 32 -2.98 22.14 12.12
CA GLY A 32 -3.60 22.85 13.24
C GLY A 32 -2.65 23.02 14.42
N ALA A 33 -1.90 21.98 14.80
CA ALA A 33 -0.90 22.05 15.84
C ALA A 33 0.23 23.05 15.53
N PHE A 34 0.67 23.09 14.26
CA PHE A 34 1.70 24.04 13.83
C PHE A 34 1.21 25.48 13.89
N VAL A 35 -0.03 25.77 13.45
CA VAL A 35 -0.63 27.10 13.56
C VAL A 35 -0.73 27.52 15.04
N LEU A 36 -1.15 26.62 15.92
CA LEU A 36 -1.24 26.88 17.35
C LEU A 36 0.14 27.22 17.94
N LEU A 37 1.20 26.47 17.56
CA LEU A 37 2.56 26.76 17.99
C LEU A 37 3.05 28.13 17.52
N LEU A 38 2.73 28.53 16.28
CA LEU A 38 3.07 29.86 15.78
C LEU A 38 2.37 30.96 16.55
N VAL A 39 1.08 30.79 16.89
CA VAL A 39 0.31 31.76 17.70
C VAL A 39 0.91 31.85 19.10
N LEU A 40 1.20 30.74 19.75
CA LEU A 40 1.86 30.71 21.06
C LEU A 40 3.24 31.39 21.02
N ALA A 41 4.07 31.06 20.03
CA ALA A 41 5.40 31.64 19.86
C ALA A 41 5.33 33.18 19.64
N SER A 42 4.26 33.65 19.00
CA SER A 42 4.08 35.10 18.80
C SER A 42 3.81 35.87 20.12
N GLN A 43 3.28 35.20 21.14
CA GLN A 43 3.02 35.82 22.45
C GLN A 43 4.33 36.09 23.24
N PHE A 44 5.41 35.34 22.94
CA PHE A 44 6.69 35.50 23.63
C PHE A 44 7.66 36.45 22.92
N ARG A 45 7.27 37.07 21.80
CA ARG A 45 8.10 38.03 21.10
C ARG A 45 7.87 39.46 21.62
N THR A 46 8.97 40.19 21.83
CA THR A 46 8.97 41.60 22.28
C THR A 46 8.48 42.59 21.22
N GLN A 47 8.45 42.16 19.93
CA GLN A 47 7.86 42.98 18.86
C GLN A 47 6.64 42.24 18.27
N PRO A 48 5.46 42.87 18.23
CA PRO A 48 4.27 42.26 17.67
C PRO A 48 4.38 42.17 16.15
N VAL A 49 4.45 40.90 15.65
CA VAL A 49 4.31 40.66 14.22
C VAL A 49 2.81 40.88 13.87
N PRO A 50 2.48 41.58 12.78
CA PRO A 50 1.10 41.78 12.39
C PRO A 50 0.35 40.45 12.28
N HIS A 51 -0.76 40.30 12.99
CA HIS A 51 -1.57 39.07 12.99
C HIS A 51 -1.91 38.53 11.59
N PRO A 52 -2.23 39.35 10.56
CA PRO A 52 -2.50 38.79 9.21
C PRO A 52 -1.31 38.12 8.57
N VAL A 53 -0.09 38.59 8.83
CA VAL A 53 1.13 37.95 8.28
C VAL A 53 1.38 36.57 8.91
N LEU A 54 1.17 36.44 10.23
CA LEU A 54 1.27 35.16 10.93
C LEU A 54 0.21 34.16 10.46
N LEU A 55 -1.02 34.61 10.27
CA LEU A 55 -2.11 33.77 9.76
C LEU A 55 -1.84 33.32 8.31
N ALA A 56 -1.37 34.23 7.46
CA ALA A 56 -1.03 33.88 6.07
C ALA A 56 0.12 32.88 6.01
N ALA A 57 1.23 33.12 6.73
CA ALA A 57 2.36 32.21 6.77
C ALA A 57 1.96 30.83 7.36
N GLY A 58 1.19 30.84 8.45
CA GLY A 58 0.66 29.62 9.06
C GLY A 58 -0.22 28.81 8.10
N SER A 59 -1.09 29.47 7.35
CA SER A 59 -1.97 28.81 6.37
C SER A 59 -1.19 28.19 5.23
N VAL A 60 -0.16 28.86 4.70
CA VAL A 60 0.70 28.33 3.65
C VAL A 60 1.48 27.11 4.15
N PHE A 61 2.08 27.19 5.34
CA PHE A 61 2.81 26.07 5.93
C PHE A 61 1.89 24.88 6.24
N ALA A 62 0.68 25.16 6.71
CA ALA A 62 -0.33 24.14 6.96
C ALA A 62 -0.75 23.43 5.66
N ALA A 63 -0.96 24.18 4.59
CA ALA A 63 -1.32 23.63 3.28
C ALA A 63 -0.17 22.79 2.68
N VAL A 64 1.05 23.31 2.72
CA VAL A 64 2.24 22.61 2.20
C VAL A 64 2.57 21.38 3.03
N GLY A 65 2.55 21.50 4.37
CA GLY A 65 2.80 20.38 5.28
C GLY A 65 1.72 19.30 5.18
N GLY A 66 0.45 19.67 5.09
CA GLY A 66 -0.67 18.76 4.88
C GLY A 66 -0.56 18.03 3.53
N LEU A 67 -0.21 18.74 2.46
CA LEU A 67 0.02 18.14 1.14
C LEU A 67 1.20 17.19 1.14
N ALA A 68 2.33 17.58 1.74
CA ALA A 68 3.51 16.74 1.85
C ALA A 68 3.23 15.47 2.67
N ALA A 69 2.53 15.58 3.79
CA ALA A 69 2.13 14.44 4.60
C ALA A 69 1.19 13.51 3.83
N ASP A 70 0.20 14.06 3.12
CA ASP A 70 -0.71 13.28 2.26
C ASP A 70 0.06 12.53 1.16
N LEU A 71 1.01 13.18 0.50
CA LEU A 71 1.85 12.57 -0.52
C LEU A 71 2.73 11.44 0.03
N MET A 72 3.28 11.60 1.25
CA MET A 72 4.14 10.59 1.89
C MET A 72 3.36 9.38 2.40
N VAL A 73 2.14 9.59 2.90
CA VAL A 73 1.33 8.55 3.55
C VAL A 73 0.39 7.86 2.56
N ARG A 74 0.19 8.40 1.35
CA ARG A 74 -0.67 7.75 0.35
C ARG A 74 -0.19 6.33 0.06
N PRO A 75 -0.99 5.31 0.41
CA PRO A 75 -0.66 3.93 0.08
C PRO A 75 -0.66 3.76 -1.45
N ALA A 76 0.18 2.86 -1.92
CA ALA A 76 0.15 2.47 -3.32
C ALA A 76 -1.22 1.86 -3.66
N ARG A 77 -1.83 2.32 -4.74
CA ARG A 77 -3.08 1.76 -5.25
C ARG A 77 -2.75 0.50 -6.04
N VAL A 78 -3.21 -0.64 -5.56
CA VAL A 78 -3.05 -1.92 -6.23
C VAL A 78 -4.33 -2.27 -6.99
N ARG A 79 -4.20 -2.62 -8.25
CA ARG A 79 -5.28 -3.04 -9.13
C ARG A 79 -4.85 -4.28 -9.91
N LEU A 80 -5.72 -5.27 -9.94
CA LEU A 80 -5.51 -6.50 -10.70
C LEU A 80 -6.60 -6.63 -11.75
N ASP A 81 -6.23 -6.62 -13.03
CA ASP A 81 -7.15 -6.66 -14.16
C ASP A 81 -6.55 -7.47 -15.32
N GLY A 82 -7.29 -8.44 -15.85
CA GLY A 82 -6.89 -9.22 -17.03
C GLY A 82 -5.53 -9.92 -16.96
N GLY A 83 -5.06 -10.28 -15.76
CA GLY A 83 -3.71 -10.86 -15.55
C GLY A 83 -2.62 -9.83 -15.32
N TRP A 84 -2.94 -8.53 -15.41
CA TRP A 84 -2.03 -7.43 -15.09
C TRP A 84 -2.22 -6.94 -13.66
N LEU A 85 -1.13 -6.91 -12.94
CA LEU A 85 -1.05 -6.28 -11.64
C LEU A 85 -0.47 -4.88 -11.84
N ALA A 86 -1.28 -3.87 -11.61
CA ALA A 86 -0.88 -2.47 -11.67
C ALA A 86 -0.76 -1.92 -10.25
N VAL A 87 0.40 -1.37 -9.94
CA VAL A 87 0.68 -0.67 -8.68
C VAL A 87 0.99 0.77 -9.03
N SER A 88 0.19 1.70 -8.54
CA SER A 88 0.37 3.12 -8.80
C SER A 88 0.59 3.89 -7.51
N ARG A 89 1.64 4.69 -7.47
CA ARG A 89 1.96 5.62 -6.39
C ARG A 89 2.29 6.98 -6.99
N LEU A 90 1.59 8.04 -6.55
CA LEU A 90 1.85 9.42 -6.96
C LEU A 90 1.85 9.65 -8.49
N GLY A 91 0.93 8.99 -9.22
CA GLY A 91 0.84 9.13 -10.67
C GLY A 91 1.80 8.25 -11.46
N HIS A 92 2.80 7.64 -10.83
CA HIS A 92 3.68 6.66 -11.46
C HIS A 92 3.07 5.27 -11.31
N GLY A 93 2.63 4.68 -12.40
CA GLY A 93 2.08 3.33 -12.45
C GLY A 93 3.14 2.34 -12.94
N ARG A 94 3.43 1.31 -12.16
CA ARG A 94 4.17 0.12 -12.59
C ARG A 94 3.20 -1.03 -12.75
N ARG A 95 3.39 -1.85 -13.77
CA ARG A 95 2.53 -3.01 -14.02
C ARG A 95 3.37 -4.22 -14.37
N VAL A 96 2.94 -5.38 -13.91
CA VAL A 96 3.57 -6.66 -14.17
C VAL A 96 2.50 -7.67 -14.60
N HIS A 97 2.83 -8.54 -15.54
CA HIS A 97 1.94 -9.60 -15.98
C HIS A 97 2.10 -10.82 -15.07
N ILE A 98 1.14 -11.07 -14.17
CA ILE A 98 1.27 -12.13 -13.17
C ILE A 98 1.26 -13.55 -13.74
N GLY A 99 0.74 -13.75 -14.96
CA GLY A 99 0.79 -15.02 -15.66
C GLY A 99 2.15 -15.33 -16.31
N GLN A 100 3.10 -14.40 -16.28
CA GLN A 100 4.44 -14.50 -16.87
C GLN A 100 5.51 -14.09 -15.84
N LEU A 101 5.32 -14.47 -14.57
CA LEU A 101 6.27 -14.15 -13.52
C LEU A 101 7.58 -14.91 -13.73
N ALA A 102 8.68 -14.15 -13.79
CA ALA A 102 10.04 -14.64 -13.90
C ALA A 102 10.91 -14.34 -12.68
N GLY A 103 10.48 -13.39 -11.81
CA GLY A 103 11.24 -13.02 -10.61
C GLY A 103 10.33 -12.61 -9.46
N LEU A 104 10.79 -12.93 -8.24
CA LEU A 104 10.20 -12.51 -6.98
C LEU A 104 11.30 -12.31 -5.96
N SER A 105 11.41 -11.11 -5.40
CA SER A 105 12.42 -10.81 -4.38
C SER A 105 11.89 -9.84 -3.32
N PRO A 106 12.45 -9.89 -2.09
CA PRO A 106 12.22 -8.82 -1.14
C PRO A 106 12.82 -7.50 -1.65
N ASN A 107 12.17 -6.38 -1.38
CA ASN A 107 12.78 -5.09 -1.65
C ASN A 107 13.84 -4.78 -0.57
N PRO A 108 15.12 -4.59 -0.94
CA PRO A 108 16.18 -4.32 0.05
C PRO A 108 16.04 -2.95 0.73
N HIS A 109 15.29 -2.03 0.12
CA HIS A 109 15.15 -0.66 0.62
C HIS A 109 13.85 -0.41 1.40
N VAL A 110 12.87 -1.30 1.25
CA VAL A 110 11.54 -1.16 1.88
C VAL A 110 11.17 -2.44 2.59
N ALA A 111 11.30 -2.45 3.91
CA ALA A 111 10.92 -3.59 4.71
C ALA A 111 9.44 -3.94 4.52
N GLY A 112 9.15 -5.22 4.30
CA GLY A 112 7.78 -5.69 4.13
C GLY A 112 7.19 -5.42 2.75
N SER A 113 8.00 -5.21 1.73
CA SER A 113 7.55 -5.17 0.34
C SER A 113 8.17 -6.27 -0.51
N VAL A 114 7.42 -6.72 -1.51
CA VAL A 114 7.83 -7.71 -2.50
C VAL A 114 7.87 -7.08 -3.88
N VAL A 115 8.95 -7.34 -4.60
CA VAL A 115 9.12 -6.96 -6.00
C VAL A 115 8.80 -8.19 -6.85
N LEU A 116 7.87 -8.01 -7.78
CA LEU A 116 7.51 -9.00 -8.79
C LEU A 116 8.06 -8.53 -10.14
N VAL A 117 8.64 -9.45 -10.90
CA VAL A 117 9.20 -9.19 -12.23
C VAL A 117 8.58 -10.18 -13.20
N ASP A 118 8.15 -9.73 -14.38
CA ASP A 118 7.70 -10.60 -15.45
C ASP A 118 8.81 -10.90 -16.48
N GLU A 119 8.55 -11.84 -17.40
CA GLU A 119 9.48 -12.22 -18.46
C GLU A 119 9.88 -11.07 -19.39
N ALA A 120 9.05 -10.02 -19.48
CA ALA A 120 9.35 -8.82 -20.25
C ALA A 120 10.22 -7.81 -19.48
N GLY A 121 10.58 -8.11 -18.22
CA GLY A 121 11.37 -7.23 -17.35
C GLY A 121 10.55 -6.11 -16.71
N ASN A 122 9.21 -6.11 -16.84
CA ASN A 122 8.39 -5.18 -16.09
C ASN A 122 8.42 -5.56 -14.62
N LEU A 123 8.43 -4.55 -13.75
CA LEU A 123 8.49 -4.76 -12.31
C LEU A 123 7.37 -3.99 -11.58
N ALA A 124 6.83 -4.60 -10.55
CA ALA A 124 5.89 -3.98 -9.63
C ALA A 124 6.25 -4.32 -8.19
N GLU A 125 6.18 -3.34 -7.33
CA GLU A 125 6.42 -3.48 -5.89
C GLU A 125 5.10 -3.44 -5.13
N ILE A 126 4.87 -4.40 -4.24
CA ILE A 126 3.66 -4.52 -3.44
C ILE A 126 4.05 -4.61 -1.96
N ASP A 127 3.36 -3.84 -1.13
CA ASP A 127 3.44 -3.99 0.32
C ASP A 127 2.78 -5.32 0.74
N VAL A 128 3.47 -6.13 1.54
CA VAL A 128 2.97 -7.40 2.10
C VAL A 128 1.67 -7.17 2.87
N ARG A 129 1.50 -6.03 3.53
CA ARG A 129 0.26 -5.67 4.23
C ARG A 129 -0.93 -5.57 3.27
N CYS A 130 -0.70 -5.14 2.02
CA CYS A 130 -1.74 -5.14 1.00
C CYS A 130 -2.19 -6.56 0.65
N LEU A 131 -1.25 -7.51 0.58
CA LEU A 131 -1.54 -8.93 0.31
C LEU A 131 -2.33 -9.55 1.47
N VAL A 132 -1.93 -9.27 2.71
CA VAL A 132 -2.62 -9.76 3.92
C VAL A 132 -4.04 -9.24 4.01
N ARG A 133 -4.29 -7.99 3.64
CA ARG A 133 -5.61 -7.34 3.72
C ARG A 133 -6.54 -7.67 2.55
N ASN A 134 -6.00 -8.13 1.42
CA ASN A 134 -6.77 -8.38 0.20
C ASN A 134 -6.66 -9.84 -0.23
N PRO A 135 -7.49 -10.74 0.33
CA PRO A 135 -7.39 -12.18 0.04
C PRO A 135 -7.49 -12.52 -1.45
N LEU A 136 -8.30 -11.76 -2.21
CA LEU A 136 -8.45 -12.00 -3.66
C LEU A 136 -7.18 -11.67 -4.44
N ILE A 137 -6.49 -10.59 -4.09
CA ILE A 137 -5.20 -10.23 -4.68
C ILE A 137 -4.16 -11.29 -4.31
N TRP A 138 -4.11 -11.65 -3.03
CA TRP A 138 -3.23 -12.68 -2.53
C TRP A 138 -3.42 -14.02 -3.27
N GLN A 139 -4.65 -14.53 -3.31
CA GLN A 139 -4.94 -15.82 -3.96
C GLN A 139 -4.50 -15.85 -5.42
N ARG A 140 -4.70 -14.77 -6.17
CA ARG A 140 -4.28 -14.69 -7.56
C ARG A 140 -2.77 -14.66 -7.72
N ILE A 141 -2.07 -13.86 -6.90
CA ILE A 141 -0.61 -13.79 -6.92
C ILE A 141 -0.01 -15.12 -6.46
N ASN A 142 -0.50 -15.70 -5.37
CA ASN A 142 -0.01 -16.99 -4.87
C ASN A 142 -0.19 -18.12 -5.88
N ARG A 143 -1.31 -18.13 -6.59
CA ARG A 143 -1.54 -19.09 -7.71
C ARG A 143 -0.54 -18.84 -8.83
N ALA A 144 -0.34 -17.60 -9.26
CA ALA A 144 0.59 -17.27 -10.33
C ALA A 144 2.04 -17.65 -9.98
N VAL A 145 2.47 -17.41 -8.73
CA VAL A 145 3.77 -17.85 -8.22
C VAL A 145 3.87 -19.40 -8.25
N GLY A 146 2.82 -20.09 -7.84
CA GLY A 146 2.76 -21.56 -7.91
C GLY A 146 2.83 -22.09 -9.34
N ASP A 147 2.17 -21.44 -10.29
CA ASP A 147 2.17 -21.80 -11.71
C ASP A 147 3.55 -21.54 -12.32
N ALA A 148 4.16 -20.39 -12.08
CA ALA A 148 5.49 -20.03 -12.56
C ALA A 148 6.59 -20.99 -12.01
N ARG A 149 6.46 -21.42 -10.76
CA ARG A 149 7.36 -22.42 -10.17
C ARG A 149 7.19 -23.80 -10.82
N ARG A 150 5.96 -24.23 -11.09
CA ARG A 150 5.69 -25.52 -11.75
C ARG A 150 6.18 -25.56 -13.19
N SER A 151 6.11 -24.44 -13.91
CA SER A 151 6.64 -24.33 -15.27
C SER A 151 8.16 -24.15 -15.32
N GLY A 152 8.83 -23.94 -14.19
CA GLY A 152 10.26 -23.64 -14.14
C GLY A 152 10.62 -22.21 -14.53
N ALA A 153 9.63 -21.32 -14.76
CA ALA A 153 9.87 -19.91 -15.08
C ALA A 153 10.35 -19.10 -13.87
N LEU A 154 10.02 -19.55 -12.66
CA LEU A 154 10.38 -18.89 -11.40
C LEU A 154 11.07 -19.88 -10.46
N GLU A 155 12.36 -19.68 -10.22
CA GLU A 155 13.09 -20.36 -9.16
C GLU A 155 13.18 -19.47 -7.92
N LEU A 156 12.63 -19.97 -6.80
CA LEU A 156 12.80 -19.34 -5.50
C LEU A 156 13.83 -20.14 -4.71
N THR A 157 14.98 -19.55 -4.45
CA THR A 157 16.08 -20.18 -3.72
C THR A 157 16.48 -19.37 -2.50
N GLY A 158 17.01 -20.06 -1.48
CA GLY A 158 17.58 -19.40 -0.31
C GLY A 158 16.68 -18.34 0.35
N PRO A 159 17.13 -17.09 0.41
CA PRO A 159 16.43 -16.02 1.12
C PRO A 159 15.07 -15.66 0.49
N GLU A 160 14.94 -15.80 -0.84
CA GLU A 160 13.68 -15.48 -1.54
C GLU A 160 12.58 -16.49 -1.19
N ALA A 161 12.94 -17.79 -1.15
CA ALA A 161 12.03 -18.84 -0.74
C ALA A 161 11.59 -18.65 0.73
N ALA A 162 12.52 -18.36 1.63
CA ALA A 162 12.24 -18.10 3.03
C ALA A 162 11.33 -16.88 3.20
N PHE A 163 11.58 -15.81 2.48
CA PHE A 163 10.77 -14.59 2.46
C PHE A 163 9.34 -14.88 1.99
N TRP A 164 9.18 -15.59 0.86
CA TRP A 164 7.86 -15.96 0.35
C TRP A 164 7.08 -16.84 1.33
N GLN A 165 7.73 -17.81 1.94
CA GLN A 165 7.13 -18.66 2.97
C GLN A 165 6.69 -17.84 4.19
N GLY A 166 7.45 -16.80 4.53
CA GLY A 166 7.07 -15.82 5.56
C GLY A 166 5.76 -15.10 5.25
N ILE A 167 5.58 -14.66 4.00
CA ILE A 167 4.34 -14.02 3.55
C ILE A 167 3.16 -15.00 3.63
N VAL A 168 3.34 -16.23 3.10
CA VAL A 168 2.32 -17.29 3.16
C VAL A 168 1.84 -17.51 4.59
N ARG A 169 2.77 -17.57 5.55
CA ARG A 169 2.46 -17.75 6.97
C ARG A 169 1.70 -16.56 7.54
N GLN A 170 2.14 -15.33 7.25
CA GLN A 170 1.47 -14.12 7.72
C GLN A 170 0.02 -14.02 7.22
N VAL A 171 -0.24 -14.39 5.97
CA VAL A 171 -1.61 -14.41 5.42
C VAL A 171 -2.44 -15.49 6.11
N ALA A 172 -1.91 -16.71 6.28
CA ALA A 172 -2.62 -17.80 6.96
C ALA A 172 -2.98 -17.43 8.42
N GLU A 173 -2.07 -16.79 9.15
CA GLU A 173 -2.33 -16.30 10.50
C GLU A 173 -3.41 -15.21 10.53
N ALA A 174 -3.43 -14.31 9.53
CA ALA A 174 -4.45 -13.29 9.44
C ALA A 174 -5.85 -13.89 9.17
N ASP A 175 -5.94 -14.87 8.28
CA ASP A 175 -7.17 -15.59 7.99
C ASP A 175 -7.69 -16.35 9.23
N GLN A 176 -6.81 -17.01 9.99
CA GLN A 176 -7.18 -17.69 11.24
C GLN A 176 -7.74 -16.71 12.28
N ARG A 177 -7.11 -15.54 12.44
CA ARG A 177 -7.60 -14.51 13.38
C ARG A 177 -8.99 -14.02 13.00
N LEU A 178 -9.27 -13.86 11.71
CA LEU A 178 -10.58 -13.46 11.22
C LEU A 178 -11.64 -14.52 11.52
N LEU A 179 -11.35 -15.79 11.28
CA LEU A 179 -12.25 -16.90 11.58
C LEU A 179 -12.54 -16.97 13.10
N THR A 180 -11.52 -16.88 13.93
CA THR A 180 -11.68 -16.87 15.39
C THR A 180 -12.53 -15.68 15.87
N ALA A 181 -12.35 -14.50 15.27
CA ALA A 181 -13.14 -13.31 15.61
C ALA A 181 -14.61 -13.44 15.19
N LEU A 182 -14.92 -14.19 14.14
CA LEU A 182 -16.28 -14.46 13.69
C LEU A 182 -17.00 -15.50 14.59
N ASP A 183 -16.27 -16.51 15.09
CA ASP A 183 -16.79 -17.52 16.01
C ASP A 183 -17.07 -16.95 17.41
N PHE A 184 -16.40 -15.86 17.79
CA PHE A 184 -16.62 -15.16 19.07
C PHE A 184 -17.80 -14.18 19.06
N ARG A 185 -18.68 -14.20 18.09
CA ARG A 185 -19.89 -13.36 18.12
C ARG A 185 -20.85 -13.95 19.15
N PRO A 186 -21.04 -13.33 20.34
CA PRO A 186 -22.03 -13.81 21.29
C PRO A 186 -23.38 -13.73 20.60
N SER A 187 -24.10 -14.86 20.57
CA SER A 187 -25.52 -14.93 20.24
C SER A 187 -26.26 -14.06 21.26
N ALA A 188 -26.67 -12.87 20.82
CA ALA A 188 -27.56 -11.98 21.55
C ALA A 188 -29.00 -12.45 21.46
#